data_5a6b05b5bfd9a284ed5a6c8355ac7305
#
_entry.id   5a6b05b5bfd9a284ed5a6c8355ac7305
#
_cell.length_a   1.000
_cell.length_b   1.000
_cell.length_c   1.000
_cell.angle_alpha   90.00
_cell.angle_beta   90.00
_cell.angle_gamma   90.00
#
_symmetry.space_group_name_H-M   'P 1'
#
loop_
_entity.id
_entity.type
_entity.pdbx_description
1 polymer ?
#
loop_
_entity_poly.entity_id
_entity_poly.type
_entity_poly.pdbx_seq_one_letter_code
_entity_poly.pdbx_strand_id
1 'polypeptide(L)'
;MSMPFQNIDLRLYRRSRGFTLIELMIVVAIVAIIAAVALPSYFGSIRKSRRADAVNLMAQIAQAQERFRANCPCYAHSFTNATSATCPAACPGTGADPGLGVATVSPYYTLSVNTIDATNYRVLAVAAASQTSDTKCAAMEMRMSAGVMSYLANTSVGTLSTATPDPNRCWSR
;
A
#
# COMPACT_ATOMS: atom_id res chain seq x y z
N MET A 1 46.86 -27.44 -66.17
CA MET A 1 45.86 -28.30 -65.50
C MET A 1 46.02 -28.03 -64.01
N SER A 2 45.25 -27.03 -63.49
CA SER A 2 45.38 -26.55 -62.09
C SER A 2 44.22 -27.15 -61.28
N MET A 3 44.56 -27.93 -60.23
CA MET A 3 43.57 -28.46 -59.29
C MET A 3 43.27 -27.41 -58.23
N PRO A 4 41.99 -27.14 -57.87
CA PRO A 4 41.67 -26.27 -56.79
C PRO A 4 41.80 -26.98 -55.41
N PHE A 5 42.53 -26.35 -54.50
CA PHE A 5 42.60 -26.77 -53.10
C PHE A 5 41.22 -26.52 -52.44
N GLN A 6 40.55 -27.59 -52.03
CA GLN A 6 39.37 -27.49 -51.21
C GLN A 6 39.79 -27.17 -49.77
N ASN A 7 39.35 -25.98 -49.25
CA ASN A 7 39.45 -25.64 -47.86
C ASN A 7 38.47 -26.52 -47.08
N ILE A 8 39.01 -27.41 -46.26
CA ILE A 8 38.23 -28.19 -45.28
C ILE A 8 38.00 -27.28 -44.04
N ASP A 9 36.81 -26.69 -43.95
CA ASP A 9 36.36 -26.02 -42.75
C ASP A 9 36.16 -27.05 -41.63
N LEU A 10 37.16 -27.20 -40.76
CA LEU A 10 37.09 -27.95 -39.52
C LEU A 10 36.22 -27.16 -38.53
N ARG A 11 34.90 -27.24 -38.64
CA ARG A 11 34.00 -26.80 -37.59
C ARG A 11 34.30 -27.63 -36.35
N LEU A 12 34.98 -27.02 -35.39
CA LEU A 12 35.16 -27.54 -34.05
C LEU A 12 33.78 -27.69 -33.41
N TYR A 13 33.20 -28.85 -33.47
CA TYR A 13 31.96 -29.21 -32.77
C TYR A 13 32.24 -29.15 -31.27
N ARG A 14 31.93 -28.00 -30.69
CA ARG A 14 32.05 -27.77 -29.25
C ARG A 14 31.04 -28.68 -28.55
N ARG A 15 31.50 -29.79 -28.02
CA ARG A 15 30.72 -30.78 -27.29
C ARG A 15 30.11 -30.07 -26.07
N SER A 16 28.82 -29.69 -26.14
CA SER A 16 28.06 -29.17 -25.01
C SER A 16 27.94 -30.29 -23.97
N ARG A 17 28.57 -30.10 -22.82
CA ARG A 17 28.39 -31.00 -21.67
C ARG A 17 27.01 -30.77 -21.14
N GLY A 18 26.13 -31.76 -21.17
CA GLY A 18 24.84 -31.77 -20.53
C GLY A 18 24.99 -31.92 -19.00
N PHE A 19 24.06 -31.38 -18.26
CA PHE A 19 23.97 -31.55 -16.79
C PHE A 19 23.65 -33.01 -16.44
N THR A 20 24.24 -33.52 -15.38
CA THR A 20 23.86 -34.82 -14.81
C THR A 20 22.57 -34.70 -14.00
N LEU A 21 21.80 -35.80 -13.93
CA LEU A 21 20.56 -35.83 -13.15
C LEU A 21 20.85 -35.56 -11.67
N ILE A 22 21.95 -36.12 -11.14
CA ILE A 22 22.36 -35.90 -9.73
C ILE A 22 22.69 -34.45 -9.43
N GLU A 23 23.35 -33.75 -10.36
CA GLU A 23 23.69 -32.33 -10.21
C GLU A 23 22.42 -31.46 -10.14
N LEU A 24 21.43 -31.75 -10.98
CA LEU A 24 20.14 -31.07 -10.90
C LEU A 24 19.42 -31.35 -9.56
N MET A 25 19.42 -32.59 -9.07
CA MET A 25 18.80 -32.94 -7.79
C MET A 25 19.43 -32.18 -6.61
N ILE A 26 20.76 -32.08 -6.59
CA ILE A 26 21.47 -31.35 -5.52
C ILE A 26 21.13 -29.87 -5.58
N VAL A 27 21.12 -29.26 -6.77
CA VAL A 27 20.79 -27.83 -6.93
C VAL A 27 19.36 -27.55 -6.49
N VAL A 28 18.38 -28.35 -6.89
CA VAL A 28 16.98 -28.17 -6.47
C VAL A 28 16.84 -28.34 -4.96
N ALA A 29 17.55 -29.28 -4.33
CA ALA A 29 17.52 -29.46 -2.88
C ALA A 29 18.06 -28.22 -2.15
N ILE A 30 19.17 -27.63 -2.59
CA ILE A 30 19.74 -26.41 -2.00
C ILE A 30 18.78 -25.23 -2.18
N VAL A 31 18.24 -25.02 -3.39
CA VAL A 31 17.29 -23.96 -3.68
C VAL A 31 16.02 -24.08 -2.83
N ALA A 32 15.51 -25.29 -2.61
CA ALA A 32 14.34 -25.53 -1.77
C ALA A 32 14.58 -25.12 -0.31
N ILE A 33 15.76 -25.43 0.23
CA ILE A 33 16.13 -25.03 1.61
C ILE A 33 16.21 -23.51 1.74
N ILE A 34 16.87 -22.84 0.80
CA ILE A 34 17.00 -21.38 0.79
C ILE A 34 15.62 -20.72 0.65
N ALA A 35 14.77 -21.21 -0.26
CA ALA A 35 13.43 -20.70 -0.49
C ALA A 35 12.54 -20.83 0.77
N ALA A 36 12.64 -21.94 1.49
CA ALA A 36 11.85 -22.16 2.72
C ALA A 36 12.07 -21.08 3.79
N VAL A 37 13.28 -20.52 3.88
CA VAL A 37 13.62 -19.44 4.82
C VAL A 37 13.34 -18.05 4.24
N ALA A 38 13.61 -17.86 2.94
CA ALA A 38 13.52 -16.55 2.29
C ALA A 38 12.06 -16.11 2.03
N LEU A 39 11.16 -17.03 1.64
CA LEU A 39 9.78 -16.71 1.27
C LEU A 39 8.98 -16.02 2.38
N PRO A 40 8.97 -16.49 3.65
CA PRO A 40 8.21 -15.83 4.71
C PRO A 40 8.64 -14.38 4.95
N SER A 41 9.93 -14.11 4.93
CA SER A 41 10.50 -12.76 5.09
C SER A 41 10.13 -11.84 3.92
N TYR A 42 10.14 -12.35 2.71
CA TYR A 42 9.76 -11.64 1.50
C TYR A 42 8.30 -11.15 1.54
N PHE A 43 7.35 -12.03 1.89
CA PHE A 43 5.95 -11.65 2.03
C PHE A 43 5.72 -10.61 3.14
N GLY A 44 6.47 -10.68 4.22
CA GLY A 44 6.46 -9.65 5.26
C GLY A 44 6.86 -8.28 4.73
N SER A 45 7.91 -8.20 3.93
CA SER A 45 8.40 -6.98 3.31
C SER A 45 7.39 -6.38 2.30
N ILE A 46 6.74 -7.22 1.49
CA ILE A 46 5.68 -6.78 0.57
C ILE A 46 4.51 -6.15 1.35
N ARG A 47 4.03 -6.80 2.41
CA ARG A 47 2.94 -6.25 3.24
C ARG A 47 3.32 -4.89 3.82
N LYS A 48 4.56 -4.74 4.29
CA LYS A 48 5.06 -3.47 4.82
C LYS A 48 5.11 -2.38 3.74
N SER A 49 5.55 -2.69 2.54
CA SER A 49 5.56 -1.74 1.41
C SER A 49 4.14 -1.26 1.08
N ARG A 50 3.17 -2.17 1.03
CA ARG A 50 1.76 -1.82 0.77
C ARG A 50 1.13 -0.96 1.87
N ARG A 51 1.56 -1.13 3.14
CA ARG A 51 1.15 -0.22 4.22
C ARG A 51 1.69 1.18 4.01
N ALA A 52 2.94 1.31 3.53
CA ALA A 52 3.52 2.62 3.24
C ALA A 52 2.73 3.37 2.17
N ASP A 53 2.18 2.70 1.16
CA ASP A 53 1.30 3.30 0.16
C ASP A 53 0.03 3.88 0.80
N ALA A 54 -0.61 3.11 1.71
CA ALA A 54 -1.79 3.60 2.44
C ALA A 54 -1.46 4.80 3.33
N VAL A 55 -0.34 4.76 4.05
CA VAL A 55 0.12 5.87 4.90
C VAL A 55 0.36 7.13 4.08
N ASN A 56 0.98 7.00 2.91
CA ASN A 56 1.20 8.13 1.99
C ASN A 56 -0.12 8.74 1.50
N LEU A 57 -1.10 7.91 1.13
CA LEU A 57 -2.43 8.40 0.73
C LEU A 57 -3.15 9.10 1.89
N MET A 58 -3.11 8.53 3.09
CA MET A 58 -3.70 9.16 4.28
C MET A 58 -3.04 10.50 4.61
N ALA A 59 -1.71 10.62 4.44
CA ALA A 59 -1.00 11.87 4.61
C ALA A 59 -1.43 12.93 3.57
N GLN A 60 -1.63 12.53 2.31
CA GLN A 60 -2.16 13.42 1.27
C GLN A 60 -3.57 13.90 1.61
N ILE A 61 -4.42 13.01 2.11
CA ILE A 61 -5.77 13.34 2.57
C ILE A 61 -5.70 14.34 3.73
N ALA A 62 -4.82 14.13 4.71
CA ALA A 62 -4.63 15.07 5.81
C ALA A 62 -4.25 16.46 5.33
N GLN A 63 -3.28 16.55 4.42
CA GLN A 63 -2.87 17.83 3.84
C GLN A 63 -4.02 18.50 3.06
N ALA A 64 -4.82 17.73 2.35
CA ALA A 64 -5.99 18.25 1.65
C ALA A 64 -7.06 18.73 2.62
N GLN A 65 -7.30 18.02 3.72
CA GLN A 65 -8.20 18.44 4.80
C GLN A 65 -7.78 19.77 5.41
N GLU A 66 -6.50 19.95 5.72
CA GLU A 66 -6.01 21.24 6.27
C GLU A 66 -6.16 22.37 5.26
N ARG A 67 -5.89 22.15 3.99
CA ARG A 67 -6.14 23.16 2.94
C ARG A 67 -7.62 23.51 2.80
N PHE A 68 -8.50 22.50 2.88
CA PHE A 68 -9.94 22.71 2.83
C PHE A 68 -10.41 23.51 4.07
N ARG A 69 -9.95 23.15 5.25
CA ARG A 69 -10.27 23.80 6.52
C ARG A 69 -9.79 25.27 6.56
N ALA A 70 -8.71 25.60 5.86
CA ALA A 70 -8.24 26.99 5.78
C ALA A 70 -9.23 27.94 5.06
N ASN A 71 -10.09 27.38 4.21
CA ASN A 71 -11.06 28.15 3.43
C ASN A 71 -12.51 27.92 3.88
N CYS A 72 -12.78 26.83 4.61
CA CYS A 72 -14.12 26.39 4.98
C CYS A 72 -14.26 26.23 6.51
N PRO A 73 -15.47 26.39 7.06
CA PRO A 73 -15.70 26.30 8.51
C PRO A 73 -15.55 24.89 9.08
N CYS A 74 -15.56 23.85 8.24
CA CYS A 74 -15.40 22.45 8.62
C CYS A 74 -14.40 21.71 7.75
N TYR A 75 -14.08 20.47 8.13
CA TYR A 75 -13.38 19.49 7.31
C TYR A 75 -14.30 18.90 6.25
N ALA A 76 -13.76 18.38 5.15
CA ALA A 76 -14.52 17.81 4.05
C ALA A 76 -14.97 16.36 4.34
N HIS A 77 -16.18 16.02 3.89
CA HIS A 77 -16.79 14.69 4.10
C HIS A 77 -16.46 13.68 2.99
N SER A 78 -15.97 14.15 1.85
CA SER A 78 -15.86 13.38 0.65
C SER A 78 -14.48 13.51 0.02
N PHE A 79 -14.09 12.48 -0.71
CA PHE A 79 -12.87 12.50 -1.53
C PHE A 79 -13.11 12.96 -2.96
N THR A 80 -14.38 13.03 -3.39
CA THR A 80 -14.71 13.30 -4.79
C THR A 80 -14.13 14.63 -5.26
N ASN A 81 -13.97 14.77 -6.55
CA ASN A 81 -13.38 15.96 -7.15
C ASN A 81 -14.09 17.23 -6.69
N ALA A 82 -13.31 18.19 -6.21
CA ALA A 82 -13.77 19.52 -5.89
C ALA A 82 -14.25 20.23 -7.16
N THR A 83 -15.47 19.95 -7.59
CA THR A 83 -16.09 20.65 -8.73
C THR A 83 -16.74 21.96 -8.32
N SER A 84 -16.87 22.20 -7.03
CA SER A 84 -17.45 23.44 -6.50
C SER A 84 -16.55 23.99 -5.37
N ALA A 85 -16.15 25.24 -5.51
CA ALA A 85 -15.43 25.98 -4.49
C ALA A 85 -16.31 26.44 -3.30
N THR A 86 -17.51 25.90 -3.21
CA THR A 86 -18.51 26.34 -2.22
C THR A 86 -18.38 25.53 -0.95
N CYS A 87 -17.93 26.16 0.11
CA CYS A 87 -17.92 25.56 1.45
C CYS A 87 -19.34 25.22 1.92
N PRO A 88 -19.51 24.13 2.72
CA PRO A 88 -20.79 23.89 3.40
C PRO A 88 -21.15 25.07 4.29
N ALA A 89 -22.42 25.46 4.29
CA ALA A 89 -22.92 26.62 5.03
C ALA A 89 -22.90 26.40 6.54
N ALA A 90 -22.91 25.15 6.99
CA ALA A 90 -22.89 24.75 8.40
C ALA A 90 -22.09 23.45 8.61
N CYS A 91 -21.60 23.25 9.82
CA CYS A 91 -20.92 22.02 10.26
C CYS A 91 -21.78 21.27 11.29
N PRO A 92 -22.01 19.93 11.17
CA PRO A 92 -21.57 19.08 10.05
C PRO A 92 -22.32 19.42 8.77
N GLY A 93 -21.64 19.44 7.65
CA GLY A 93 -22.21 19.84 6.37
C GLY A 93 -23.33 18.89 5.92
N THR A 94 -24.55 19.36 5.94
CA THR A 94 -25.70 18.75 5.27
C THR A 94 -25.88 19.39 3.91
N GLY A 95 -25.03 19.07 2.97
CA GLY A 95 -25.07 19.66 1.62
C GLY A 95 -24.07 19.02 0.68
N ALA A 96 -24.05 19.46 -0.56
CA ALA A 96 -23.06 19.02 -1.53
C ALA A 96 -21.67 19.43 -1.04
N ASP A 97 -20.94 18.48 -0.48
CA ASP A 97 -19.55 18.65 -0.11
C ASP A 97 -18.70 18.69 -1.40
N PRO A 98 -17.95 19.75 -1.65
CA PRO A 98 -17.10 19.86 -2.83
C PRO A 98 -16.01 18.78 -2.88
N GLY A 99 -15.80 18.06 -1.77
CA GLY A 99 -14.78 17.03 -1.67
C GLY A 99 -13.33 17.57 -1.64
N LEU A 100 -12.40 16.67 -1.41
CA LEU A 100 -10.98 17.03 -1.29
C LEU A 100 -10.24 17.07 -2.62
N GLY A 101 -10.81 16.52 -3.70
CA GLY A 101 -10.13 16.38 -4.97
C GLY A 101 -8.89 15.48 -4.90
N VAL A 102 -8.84 14.54 -3.99
CA VAL A 102 -7.72 13.63 -3.78
C VAL A 102 -8.07 12.26 -4.33
N ALA A 103 -7.15 11.69 -5.12
CA ALA A 103 -7.28 10.31 -5.55
C ALA A 103 -7.14 9.37 -4.34
N THR A 104 -8.14 8.50 -4.11
CA THR A 104 -8.21 7.57 -2.98
C THR A 104 -8.05 6.12 -3.41
N VAL A 105 -7.53 5.91 -4.60
CA VAL A 105 -7.40 4.57 -5.16
C VAL A 105 -6.14 3.92 -4.66
N SER A 106 -6.29 2.99 -3.73
CA SER A 106 -5.26 2.02 -3.37
C SER A 106 -5.74 0.63 -3.79
N PRO A 107 -4.93 -0.16 -4.50
CA PRO A 107 -5.29 -1.54 -4.81
C PRO A 107 -5.28 -2.45 -3.58
N TYR A 108 -4.76 -1.98 -2.44
CA TYR A 108 -4.54 -2.77 -1.24
C TYR A 108 -5.33 -2.32 -0.03
N TYR A 109 -5.87 -1.10 -0.05
CA TYR A 109 -6.63 -0.52 1.05
C TYR A 109 -7.83 0.27 0.52
N THR A 110 -8.97 0.10 1.17
CA THR A 110 -10.15 0.95 0.97
C THR A 110 -10.08 2.08 1.99
N LEU A 111 -10.11 3.32 1.50
CA LEU A 111 -10.07 4.50 2.36
C LEU A 111 -11.46 5.09 2.52
N SER A 112 -11.75 5.58 3.72
CA SER A 112 -12.97 6.32 4.04
C SER A 112 -12.68 7.47 4.99
N VAL A 113 -13.49 8.54 4.90
CA VAL A 113 -13.47 9.67 5.85
C VAL A 113 -14.75 9.61 6.67
N ASN A 114 -14.63 9.76 7.97
CA ASN A 114 -15.74 9.65 8.91
C ASN A 114 -15.60 10.66 10.05
N THR A 115 -16.68 10.90 10.80
CA THR A 115 -16.74 11.74 11.99
C THR A 115 -16.14 13.12 11.70
N ILE A 116 -16.93 13.97 11.07
CA ILE A 116 -16.47 15.24 10.53
C ILE A 116 -17.26 16.38 11.13
N ASP A 117 -16.52 17.33 11.70
CA ASP A 117 -17.05 18.58 12.20
C ASP A 117 -16.01 19.71 12.00
N ALA A 118 -16.15 20.80 12.75
CA ALA A 118 -15.23 21.94 12.68
C ALA A 118 -13.81 21.63 13.18
N THR A 119 -13.64 20.61 14.02
CA THR A 119 -12.41 20.33 14.78
C THR A 119 -11.94 18.89 14.68
N ASN A 120 -12.77 18.01 14.15
CA ASN A 120 -12.50 16.58 14.13
C ASN A 120 -12.71 15.97 12.73
N TYR A 121 -11.83 15.09 12.33
CA TYR A 121 -12.04 14.14 11.24
C TYR A 121 -11.27 12.84 11.48
N ARG A 122 -11.68 11.81 10.80
CA ARG A 122 -11.06 10.50 10.87
C ARG A 122 -10.94 9.90 9.48
N VAL A 123 -9.72 9.53 9.11
CA VAL A 123 -9.42 8.77 7.88
C VAL A 123 -9.16 7.33 8.26
N LEU A 124 -9.90 6.42 7.69
CA LEU A 124 -9.79 4.99 7.91
C LEU A 124 -9.31 4.32 6.63
N ALA A 125 -8.27 3.50 6.73
CA ALA A 125 -7.80 2.62 5.68
C ALA A 125 -7.99 1.16 6.11
N VAL A 126 -8.81 0.42 5.38
CA VAL A 126 -9.13 -0.99 5.62
C VAL A 126 -8.44 -1.84 4.57
N ALA A 127 -7.73 -2.88 5.02
CA ALA A 127 -7.05 -3.81 4.12
C ALA A 127 -8.04 -4.48 3.16
N ALA A 128 -7.70 -4.49 1.89
CA ALA A 128 -8.49 -5.04 0.79
C ALA A 128 -7.68 -6.01 -0.07
N ALA A 129 -8.35 -6.80 -0.88
CA ALA A 129 -7.73 -7.74 -1.82
C ALA A 129 -6.64 -8.61 -1.16
N SER A 130 -5.46 -8.66 -1.75
CA SER A 130 -4.35 -9.48 -1.25
C SER A 130 -3.74 -8.98 0.08
N GLN A 131 -4.09 -7.77 0.54
CA GLN A 131 -3.63 -7.23 1.81
C GLN A 131 -4.46 -7.73 3.01
N THR A 132 -5.63 -8.34 2.79
CA THR A 132 -6.44 -8.96 3.85
C THR A 132 -5.68 -10.04 4.64
N SER A 133 -4.63 -10.61 4.04
CA SER A 133 -3.71 -11.53 4.71
C SER A 133 -2.81 -10.86 5.78
N ASP A 134 -2.81 -9.52 5.87
CA ASP A 134 -2.09 -8.77 6.88
C ASP A 134 -2.92 -8.61 8.15
N THR A 135 -3.01 -9.67 8.92
CA THR A 135 -3.81 -9.71 10.15
C THR A 135 -3.30 -8.79 11.26
N LYS A 136 -2.08 -8.27 11.16
CA LYS A 136 -1.54 -7.34 12.15
C LYS A 136 -2.03 -5.91 11.97
N CYS A 137 -2.24 -5.50 10.73
CA CYS A 137 -2.62 -4.14 10.33
C CYS A 137 -3.83 -4.19 9.37
N ALA A 138 -4.89 -4.90 9.78
CA ALA A 138 -6.09 -5.04 8.98
C ALA A 138 -6.82 -3.70 8.79
N ALA A 139 -6.68 -2.79 9.75
CA ALA A 139 -7.20 -1.43 9.66
C ALA A 139 -6.22 -0.43 10.27
N MET A 140 -6.04 0.71 9.62
CA MET A 140 -5.23 1.84 10.09
C MET A 140 -6.11 3.09 10.09
N GLU A 141 -6.02 3.88 11.13
CA GLU A 141 -6.80 5.09 11.29
C GLU A 141 -5.89 6.27 11.64
N MET A 142 -6.11 7.38 10.97
CA MET A 142 -5.54 8.67 11.30
C MET A 142 -6.69 9.57 11.75
N ARG A 143 -6.58 10.11 12.96
CA ARG A 143 -7.62 10.93 13.59
C ARG A 143 -7.06 12.29 13.96
N MET A 144 -7.74 13.33 13.50
CA MET A 144 -7.60 14.71 14.00
C MET A 144 -8.68 14.95 15.03
N SER A 145 -8.31 15.43 16.20
CA SER A 145 -9.25 15.83 17.23
C SER A 145 -8.73 17.06 17.95
N ALA A 146 -9.47 18.17 17.85
CA ALA A 146 -9.14 19.44 18.47
C ALA A 146 -7.67 19.88 18.26
N GLY A 147 -7.15 19.73 17.05
CA GLY A 147 -5.77 20.08 16.68
C GLY A 147 -4.72 19.01 16.99
N VAL A 148 -5.10 17.87 17.57
CA VAL A 148 -4.18 16.77 17.88
C VAL A 148 -4.37 15.63 16.87
N MET A 149 -3.27 15.26 16.22
CA MET A 149 -3.26 14.13 15.28
C MET A 149 -2.87 12.84 16.02
N SER A 150 -3.69 11.81 15.89
CA SER A 150 -3.48 10.48 16.47
C SER A 150 -3.44 9.42 15.37
N TYR A 151 -2.58 8.43 15.56
CA TYR A 151 -2.37 7.30 14.62
C TYR A 151 -2.70 6.01 15.34
N LEU A 152 -3.67 5.29 14.81
CA LEU A 152 -4.23 4.08 15.42
C LEU A 152 -4.18 2.94 14.41
N ALA A 153 -4.01 1.71 14.90
CA ALA A 153 -4.09 0.53 14.05
C ALA A 153 -4.70 -0.64 14.81
N ASN A 154 -5.42 -1.51 14.08
CA ASN A 154 -6.06 -2.68 14.67
C ASN A 154 -5.93 -3.92 13.79
N THR A 155 -6.07 -5.08 14.43
CA THR A 155 -6.10 -6.40 13.81
C THR A 155 -7.45 -6.76 13.21
N SER A 156 -8.52 -6.02 13.55
CA SER A 156 -9.88 -6.26 13.04
C SER A 156 -10.55 -4.98 12.56
N VAL A 157 -11.38 -5.10 11.53
CA VAL A 157 -12.04 -4.00 10.81
C VAL A 157 -13.14 -3.32 11.64
N GLY A 158 -13.60 -3.91 12.75
CA GLY A 158 -14.82 -3.49 13.47
C GLY A 158 -14.64 -2.67 14.75
N THR A 159 -13.44 -2.53 15.31
CA THR A 159 -13.22 -2.07 16.69
C THR A 159 -12.28 -0.88 16.83
N LEU A 160 -12.25 0.02 15.85
CA LEU A 160 -11.36 1.19 15.87
C LEU A 160 -11.77 2.29 16.89
N SER A 161 -12.94 2.20 17.48
CA SER A 161 -13.38 3.15 18.52
C SER A 161 -12.64 2.99 19.86
N THR A 162 -12.02 1.84 20.10
CA THR A 162 -11.24 1.50 21.30
C THR A 162 -9.77 1.22 20.98
N ALA A 163 -9.31 1.66 19.81
CA ALA A 163 -7.98 1.35 19.31
C ALA A 163 -6.91 1.93 20.25
N THR A 164 -6.13 1.03 20.83
CA THR A 164 -4.86 1.35 21.44
C THR A 164 -3.91 1.93 20.40
N PRO A 165 -3.02 2.86 20.77
CA PRO A 165 -2.05 3.39 19.86
C PRO A 165 -1.22 2.23 19.30
N ASP A 166 -1.16 2.09 17.98
CA ASP A 166 -0.41 1.19 17.10
C ASP A 166 0.52 0.14 17.76
N PRO A 167 0.00 -0.94 18.36
CA PRO A 167 0.83 -1.93 19.06
C PRO A 167 1.69 -2.77 18.09
N ASN A 168 1.31 -2.80 16.83
CA ASN A 168 1.95 -3.61 15.80
C ASN A 168 2.93 -2.81 14.91
N ARG A 169 3.16 -1.54 15.21
CA ARG A 169 3.98 -0.63 14.40
C ARG A 169 3.55 -0.60 12.93
N CYS A 170 2.26 -0.52 12.71
CA CYS A 170 1.67 -0.41 11.36
C CYS A 170 2.03 0.91 10.70
N TRP A 171 2.11 1.96 11.49
CA TRP A 171 2.62 3.28 11.12
C TRP A 171 4.15 3.25 11.24
N SER A 172 4.84 2.79 10.21
CA SER A 172 6.31 2.81 10.22
C SER A 172 6.81 4.24 10.24
N ARG A 173 7.43 4.63 11.32
CA ARG A 173 8.35 5.77 11.40
C ARG A 173 9.78 5.26 11.26
#